data_1a94d7d37dd9071e4828839b4528437d
#
_entry.id   1a94d7d37dd9071e4828839b4528437d
#
_cell.length_a   1.000
_cell.length_b   1.000
_cell.length_c   1.000
_cell.angle_alpha   90.00
_cell.angle_beta   90.00
_cell.angle_gamma   90.00
#
_symmetry.space_group_name_H-M   'P 1'
#
loop_
_entity.id
_entity.type
_entity.pdbx_description
1 polymer ?
#
loop_
_entity_poly.entity_id
_entity_poly.type
_entity_poly.pdbx_seq_one_letter_code
_entity_poly.pdbx_strand_id
1 'polypeptide(L)'
;MATLLGGRMKPHERDELLQALKARFEKNMRRHVGMAWAEVRVRLVSSPDAQRSLRDMEVTGGEPDVIGRNTETGHLTFCDCSPESPIGRRSTCYDAEALASRKEHKPADSAVAMAAAMGIDLLTEEQYRELQMLGDFDTKTSSWVSTPSDIRALGGALFCDRRYGKVFVYHNGAQSYYSARGFRGSLRI
;
A
#
# COMPACT_ATOMS: atom_id res chain seq x y z
N MET A 1 9.52 17.36 1.06
CA MET A 1 8.15 17.18 1.53
C MET A 1 7.21 17.45 0.35
N ALA A 2 6.71 16.42 -0.32
CA ALA A 2 5.62 16.60 -1.28
C ALA A 2 4.34 16.79 -0.47
N THR A 3 3.76 17.96 -0.55
CA THR A 3 2.47 18.27 0.06
C THR A 3 1.43 17.36 -0.60
N LEU A 4 0.89 16.42 0.16
CA LEU A 4 -0.29 15.64 -0.24
C LEU A 4 -1.44 16.64 -0.36
N LEU A 5 -1.65 17.14 -1.57
CA LEU A 5 -2.61 18.20 -1.84
C LEU A 5 -3.96 17.55 -2.13
N GLY A 6 -4.90 17.71 -1.23
CA GLY A 6 -6.32 17.38 -1.39
C GLY A 6 -7.05 18.16 -2.50
N GLY A 7 -6.37 18.48 -3.58
CA GLY A 7 -6.91 19.17 -4.76
C GLY A 7 -7.52 18.20 -5.76
N ARG A 8 -8.54 18.68 -6.48
CA ARG A 8 -9.12 17.94 -7.61
C ARG A 8 -8.03 17.69 -8.66
N MET A 9 -7.83 16.42 -9.04
CA MET A 9 -6.85 16.02 -10.05
C MET A 9 -7.14 16.71 -11.39
N LYS A 10 -6.12 17.26 -12.02
CA LYS A 10 -6.25 17.88 -13.36
C LYS A 10 -6.50 16.80 -14.42
N PRO A 11 -7.18 17.15 -15.55
CA PRO A 11 -7.47 16.16 -16.59
C PRO A 11 -6.23 15.40 -17.11
N HIS A 12 -5.12 16.09 -17.35
CA HIS A 12 -3.89 15.46 -17.82
C HIS A 12 -3.27 14.52 -16.79
N GLU A 13 -3.28 14.87 -15.49
CA GLU A 13 -2.78 14.01 -14.40
C GLU A 13 -3.58 12.71 -14.30
N ARG A 14 -4.90 12.81 -14.53
CA ARG A 14 -5.78 11.65 -14.58
C ARG A 14 -5.47 10.76 -15.78
N ASP A 15 -5.25 11.34 -16.93
CA ASP A 15 -4.96 10.57 -18.14
C ASP A 15 -3.60 9.89 -18.03
N GLU A 16 -2.59 10.55 -17.46
CA GLU A 16 -1.29 9.96 -17.15
C GLU A 16 -1.41 8.79 -16.16
N LEU A 17 -2.18 8.96 -15.08
CA LEU A 17 -2.45 7.89 -14.13
C LEU A 17 -3.10 6.68 -14.81
N LEU A 18 -4.16 6.90 -15.59
CA LEU A 18 -4.85 5.81 -16.28
C LEU A 18 -3.96 5.10 -17.29
N GLN A 19 -3.06 5.81 -17.96
CA GLN A 19 -2.06 5.22 -18.86
C GLN A 19 -1.04 4.36 -18.08
N ALA A 20 -0.53 4.85 -16.95
CA ALA A 20 0.42 4.11 -16.12
C ALA A 20 -0.21 2.82 -15.57
N LEU A 21 -1.43 2.91 -15.05
CA LEU A 21 -2.18 1.75 -14.55
C LEU A 21 -2.47 0.74 -15.66
N LYS A 22 -2.87 1.21 -16.86
CA LYS A 22 -3.10 0.35 -18.02
C LYS A 22 -1.84 -0.40 -18.42
N ALA A 23 -0.74 0.33 -18.58
CA ALA A 23 0.53 -0.28 -18.98
C ALA A 23 1.00 -1.35 -17.97
N ARG A 24 0.79 -1.10 -16.69
CA ARG A 24 1.10 -2.07 -15.63
C ARG A 24 0.18 -3.27 -15.66
N PHE A 25 -1.12 -3.05 -15.84
CA PHE A 25 -2.11 -4.10 -16.01
C PHE A 25 -1.73 -5.03 -17.17
N GLU A 26 -1.48 -4.48 -18.36
CA GLU A 26 -1.15 -5.25 -19.56
C GLU A 26 0.19 -6.00 -19.41
N LYS A 27 1.14 -5.45 -18.67
CA LYS A 27 2.44 -6.09 -18.39
C LYS A 27 2.32 -7.27 -17.44
N ASN A 28 1.36 -7.27 -16.53
CA ASN A 28 1.27 -8.19 -15.40
C ASN A 28 -0.02 -9.02 -15.39
N MET A 29 -0.49 -9.46 -16.55
CA MET A 29 -1.77 -10.17 -16.73
C MET A 29 -2.01 -11.34 -15.76
N ARG A 30 -0.96 -11.95 -15.25
CA ARG A 30 -1.04 -13.04 -14.26
C ARG A 30 -1.61 -12.60 -12.89
N ARG A 31 -1.61 -11.29 -12.59
CA ARG A 31 -2.12 -10.74 -11.31
C ARG A 31 -3.64 -10.63 -11.29
N HIS A 32 -4.27 -10.63 -12.45
CA HIS A 32 -5.69 -10.36 -12.61
C HIS A 32 -6.32 -11.21 -13.73
N VAL A 33 -6.08 -12.51 -13.66
CA VAL A 33 -6.61 -13.49 -14.63
C VAL A 33 -8.14 -13.34 -14.75
N GLY A 34 -8.63 -13.28 -16.00
CA GLY A 34 -10.05 -13.15 -16.29
C GLY A 34 -10.64 -11.75 -16.15
N MET A 35 -9.81 -10.73 -15.89
CA MET A 35 -10.24 -9.32 -15.92
C MET A 35 -9.83 -8.64 -17.22
N ALA A 36 -10.69 -7.74 -17.72
CA ALA A 36 -10.40 -6.87 -18.84
C ALA A 36 -10.11 -5.44 -18.37
N TRP A 37 -9.10 -4.79 -18.97
CA TRP A 37 -8.79 -3.41 -18.63
C TRP A 37 -10.00 -2.46 -18.79
N ALA A 38 -10.87 -2.71 -19.77
CA ALA A 38 -12.07 -1.90 -19.99
C ALA A 38 -12.97 -1.86 -18.75
N GLU A 39 -13.15 -2.98 -18.06
CA GLU A 39 -13.94 -3.06 -16.82
C GLU A 39 -13.29 -2.28 -15.69
N VAL A 40 -11.98 -2.44 -15.51
CA VAL A 40 -11.19 -1.71 -14.51
C VAL A 40 -11.28 -0.21 -14.75
N ARG A 41 -11.12 0.22 -16.02
CA ARG A 41 -11.19 1.64 -16.42
C ARG A 41 -12.54 2.25 -16.10
N VAL A 42 -13.65 1.56 -16.37
CA VAL A 42 -15.00 2.05 -16.06
C VAL A 42 -15.16 2.38 -14.58
N ARG A 43 -14.71 1.47 -13.71
CA ARG A 43 -14.74 1.67 -12.26
C ARG A 43 -13.87 2.85 -11.82
N LEU A 44 -12.66 2.94 -12.37
CA LEU A 44 -11.73 4.05 -12.06
C LEU A 44 -12.32 5.41 -12.47
N VAL A 45 -12.87 5.52 -13.67
CA VAL A 45 -13.42 6.79 -14.18
C VAL A 45 -14.60 7.26 -13.32
N SER A 46 -15.39 6.36 -12.79
CA SER A 46 -16.53 6.69 -11.91
C SER A 46 -16.14 7.00 -10.46
N SER A 47 -14.87 6.85 -10.07
CA SER A 47 -14.41 6.97 -8.69
C SER A 47 -13.26 7.98 -8.53
N PRO A 48 -13.55 9.31 -8.48
CA PRO A 48 -12.51 10.34 -8.35
C PRO A 48 -11.64 10.19 -7.08
N ASP A 49 -12.22 9.71 -5.99
CA ASP A 49 -11.49 9.48 -4.74
C ASP A 49 -10.48 8.34 -4.89
N ALA A 50 -10.88 7.24 -5.55
CA ALA A 50 -9.96 6.15 -5.86
C ALA A 50 -8.81 6.60 -6.77
N GLN A 51 -9.08 7.46 -7.74
CA GLN A 51 -8.02 8.03 -8.59
C GLN A 51 -7.02 8.83 -7.76
N ARG A 52 -7.48 9.60 -6.76
CA ARG A 52 -6.56 10.31 -5.84
C ARG A 52 -5.69 9.35 -5.05
N SER A 53 -6.31 8.35 -4.43
CA SER A 53 -5.58 7.33 -3.67
C SER A 53 -4.53 6.62 -4.53
N LEU A 54 -4.90 6.20 -5.73
CA LEU A 54 -3.97 5.53 -6.67
C LEU A 54 -2.85 6.47 -7.14
N ARG A 55 -3.14 7.76 -7.37
CA ARG A 55 -2.10 8.75 -7.65
C ARG A 55 -1.10 8.87 -6.50
N ASP A 56 -1.60 8.92 -5.26
CA ASP A 56 -0.75 9.04 -4.09
C ASP A 56 0.07 7.75 -3.86
N MET A 57 -0.51 6.59 -4.20
CA MET A 57 0.23 5.32 -4.27
C MET A 57 1.37 5.37 -5.32
N GLU A 58 1.12 5.90 -6.53
CA GLU A 58 2.14 6.09 -7.57
C GLU A 58 3.24 7.05 -7.12
N VAL A 59 2.87 8.23 -6.65
CA VAL A 59 3.82 9.29 -6.26
C VAL A 59 4.74 8.82 -5.14
N THR A 60 4.26 7.95 -4.26
CA THR A 60 5.07 7.36 -3.18
C THR A 60 5.85 6.11 -3.60
N GLY A 61 5.76 5.69 -4.86
CA GLY A 61 6.52 4.56 -5.41
C GLY A 61 5.90 3.19 -5.15
N GLY A 62 4.58 3.13 -4.98
CA GLY A 62 3.87 1.88 -4.71
C GLY A 62 3.62 1.01 -5.94
N GLU A 63 3.58 1.61 -7.13
CA GLU A 63 3.26 0.91 -8.37
C GLU A 63 1.94 0.10 -8.25
N PRO A 64 0.80 0.72 -7.90
CA PRO A 64 -0.44 0.00 -7.65
C PRO A 64 -0.93 -0.75 -8.88
N ASP A 65 -1.40 -1.97 -8.67
CA ASP A 65 -2.01 -2.80 -9.70
C ASP A 65 -3.29 -3.45 -9.15
N VAL A 66 -4.24 -3.75 -10.00
CA VAL A 66 -5.42 -4.52 -9.60
C VAL A 66 -5.02 -5.99 -9.44
N ILE A 67 -5.33 -6.56 -8.30
CA ILE A 67 -4.92 -7.92 -7.94
C ILE A 67 -6.09 -8.87 -7.73
N GLY A 68 -7.31 -8.36 -7.69
CA GLY A 68 -8.48 -9.19 -7.46
C GLY A 68 -9.79 -8.46 -7.69
N ARG A 69 -10.83 -9.29 -7.84
CA ARG A 69 -12.23 -8.85 -7.89
C ARG A 69 -13.06 -9.74 -6.94
N ASN A 70 -13.82 -9.10 -6.08
CA ASN A 70 -14.82 -9.82 -5.31
C ASN A 70 -15.98 -10.21 -6.26
N THR A 71 -16.28 -11.50 -6.36
CA THR A 71 -17.29 -12.03 -7.30
C THR A 71 -18.72 -11.71 -6.90
N GLU A 72 -18.98 -11.48 -5.61
CA GLU A 72 -20.31 -11.18 -5.09
C GLU A 72 -20.64 -9.69 -5.21
N THR A 73 -19.70 -8.83 -4.84
CA THR A 73 -19.89 -7.36 -4.80
C THR A 73 -19.41 -6.67 -6.06
N GLY A 74 -18.56 -7.32 -6.84
CA GLY A 74 -17.91 -6.74 -8.02
C GLY A 74 -16.81 -5.72 -7.69
N HIS A 75 -16.47 -5.52 -6.40
CA HIS A 75 -15.39 -4.62 -6.00
C HIS A 75 -14.03 -5.10 -6.52
N LEU A 76 -13.25 -4.16 -7.02
CA LEU A 76 -11.87 -4.37 -7.42
C LEU A 76 -10.94 -4.05 -6.26
N THR A 77 -9.91 -4.86 -6.08
CA THR A 77 -8.84 -4.62 -5.09
C THR A 77 -7.56 -4.23 -5.82
N PHE A 78 -7.07 -3.03 -5.53
CA PHE A 78 -5.73 -2.58 -5.90
C PHE A 78 -4.78 -2.79 -4.73
N CYS A 79 -3.51 -3.08 -5.05
CA CYS A 79 -2.46 -3.22 -4.06
C CYS A 79 -1.16 -2.63 -4.60
N ASP A 80 -0.31 -2.12 -3.71
CA ASP A 80 1.06 -1.74 -4.05
C ASP A 80 1.85 -2.97 -4.52
N CYS A 81 2.32 -2.93 -5.76
CA CYS A 81 3.04 -4.02 -6.43
C CYS A 81 4.48 -3.66 -6.80
N SER A 82 5.04 -2.59 -6.23
CA SER A 82 6.48 -2.30 -6.35
C SER A 82 7.30 -3.45 -5.75
N PRO A 83 8.48 -3.78 -6.29
CA PRO A 83 9.29 -4.92 -5.80
C PRO A 83 9.62 -4.81 -4.31
N GLU A 84 9.94 -3.61 -3.84
CA GLU A 84 10.27 -3.32 -2.46
C GLU A 84 9.23 -2.38 -1.84
N SER A 85 9.13 -2.32 -0.52
CA SER A 85 8.26 -1.37 0.17
C SER A 85 8.39 0.03 -0.43
N PRO A 86 7.30 0.74 -0.73
CA PRO A 86 7.34 2.03 -1.43
C PRO A 86 8.31 3.03 -0.80
N ILE A 87 9.21 3.58 -1.60
CA ILE A 87 10.33 4.40 -1.09
C ILE A 87 9.86 5.64 -0.33
N GLY A 88 8.78 6.26 -0.79
CA GLY A 88 8.18 7.45 -0.16
C GLY A 88 7.48 7.17 1.16
N ARG A 89 7.39 5.91 1.58
CA ARG A 89 6.69 5.48 2.81
C ARG A 89 7.60 4.77 3.81
N ARG A 90 8.91 4.71 3.53
CA ARG A 90 9.90 4.11 4.44
C ARG A 90 10.27 5.04 5.58
N SER A 91 10.96 4.50 6.58
CA SER A 91 11.39 5.23 7.78
C SER A 91 10.22 5.78 8.60
N THR A 92 9.10 5.05 8.66
CA THR A 92 7.91 5.37 9.43
C THR A 92 7.76 4.42 10.62
N CYS A 93 7.34 4.94 11.78
CA CYS A 93 6.82 4.11 12.87
C CYS A 93 5.39 3.64 12.55
N TYR A 94 4.77 2.85 13.44
CA TYR A 94 3.52 2.21 13.09
C TYR A 94 2.33 3.19 12.99
N ASP A 95 2.03 3.92 14.06
CA ASP A 95 0.87 4.82 14.13
C ASP A 95 1.16 6.14 14.86
N ALA A 96 0.17 7.01 14.92
CA ALA A 96 0.30 8.35 15.51
C ALA A 96 0.60 8.30 17.02
N GLU A 97 0.07 7.34 17.75
CA GLU A 97 0.35 7.16 19.18
C GLU A 97 1.83 6.78 19.39
N ALA A 98 2.33 5.83 18.59
CA ALA A 98 3.72 5.44 18.60
C ALA A 98 4.65 6.61 18.20
N LEU A 99 4.24 7.43 17.23
CA LEU A 99 4.95 8.64 16.86
C LEU A 99 5.00 9.65 18.00
N ALA A 100 3.87 9.88 18.68
CA ALA A 100 3.77 10.80 19.79
C ALA A 100 4.61 10.36 21.01
N SER A 101 4.68 9.06 21.28
CA SER A 101 5.44 8.49 22.41
C SER A 101 6.96 8.70 22.31
N ARG A 102 7.50 8.95 21.13
CA ARG A 102 8.93 9.19 20.94
C ARG A 102 9.33 10.57 21.45
N LYS A 103 10.37 10.65 22.24
CA LYS A 103 10.96 11.92 22.73
C LYS A 103 11.94 12.50 21.72
N GLU A 104 12.76 11.65 21.12
CA GLU A 104 13.84 12.04 20.20
C GLU A 104 13.78 11.23 18.89
N HIS A 105 14.46 11.74 17.86
CA HIS A 105 14.57 11.08 16.55
C HIS A 105 13.20 10.60 16.02
N LYS A 106 12.22 11.50 16.05
CA LYS A 106 10.89 11.20 15.51
C LYS A 106 10.98 11.03 13.98
N PRO A 107 10.39 9.96 13.41
CA PRO A 107 10.18 9.91 11.96
C PRO A 107 9.22 11.03 11.54
N ALA A 108 9.20 11.36 10.26
CA ALA A 108 8.35 12.43 9.73
C ALA A 108 6.86 12.11 9.87
N ASP A 109 6.50 10.81 9.84
CA ASP A 109 5.12 10.36 9.92
C ASP A 109 5.06 8.89 10.39
N SER A 110 3.85 8.34 10.46
CA SER A 110 3.57 6.95 10.78
C SER A 110 2.82 6.25 9.64
N ALA A 111 2.97 4.93 9.56
CA ALA A 111 2.38 4.14 8.49
C ALA A 111 0.84 4.27 8.43
N VAL A 112 0.18 4.14 9.58
CA VAL A 112 -1.29 4.24 9.66
C VAL A 112 -1.79 5.64 9.29
N ALA A 113 -1.10 6.71 9.75
CA ALA A 113 -1.51 8.07 9.43
C ALA A 113 -1.33 8.38 7.94
N MET A 114 -0.20 7.97 7.35
CA MET A 114 0.02 8.12 5.92
C MET A 114 -1.01 7.35 5.09
N ALA A 115 -1.30 6.10 5.44
CA ALA A 115 -2.31 5.31 4.73
C ALA A 115 -3.69 5.99 4.78
N ALA A 116 -4.10 6.44 5.96
CA ALA A 116 -5.36 7.18 6.13
C ALA A 116 -5.41 8.47 5.29
N ALA A 117 -4.32 9.25 5.26
CA ALA A 117 -4.23 10.46 4.46
C ALA A 117 -4.31 10.17 2.94
N MET A 118 -3.83 9.02 2.49
CA MET A 118 -3.91 8.55 1.11
C MET A 118 -5.26 7.87 0.78
N GLY A 119 -6.12 7.63 1.78
CA GLY A 119 -7.38 6.90 1.60
C GLY A 119 -7.19 5.42 1.24
N ILE A 120 -6.17 4.78 1.79
CA ILE A 120 -5.84 3.36 1.61
C ILE A 120 -5.72 2.65 2.96
N ASP A 121 -5.81 1.34 2.96
CA ASP A 121 -5.62 0.51 4.14
C ASP A 121 -4.25 -0.18 4.12
N LEU A 122 -3.61 -0.35 5.29
CA LEU A 122 -2.48 -1.26 5.41
C LEU A 122 -2.94 -2.68 5.08
N LEU A 123 -2.09 -3.47 4.43
CA LEU A 123 -2.38 -4.88 4.23
C LEU A 123 -2.49 -5.61 5.58
N THR A 124 -3.44 -6.51 5.71
CA THR A 124 -3.40 -7.51 6.76
C THR A 124 -2.28 -8.53 6.49
N GLU A 125 -1.91 -9.35 7.48
CA GLU A 125 -0.97 -10.46 7.26
C GLU A 125 -1.44 -11.37 6.13
N GLU A 126 -2.72 -11.71 6.11
CA GLU A 126 -3.32 -12.57 5.09
C GLU A 126 -3.20 -11.95 3.69
N GLN A 127 -3.59 -10.69 3.52
CA GLN A 127 -3.45 -9.96 2.26
C GLN A 127 -1.98 -9.84 1.82
N TYR A 128 -1.04 -9.67 2.76
CA TYR A 128 0.37 -9.66 2.44
C TYR A 128 0.84 -11.02 1.91
N ARG A 129 0.38 -12.13 2.50
CA ARG A 129 0.69 -13.48 2.01
C ARG A 129 0.07 -13.76 0.64
N GLU A 130 -1.16 -13.31 0.40
CA GLU A 130 -1.82 -13.40 -0.91
C GLU A 130 -1.03 -12.61 -1.97
N LEU A 131 -0.61 -11.38 -1.68
CA LEU A 131 0.24 -10.60 -2.58
C LEU A 131 1.51 -11.36 -2.96
N GLN A 132 2.15 -12.04 -2.01
CA GLN A 132 3.37 -12.82 -2.23
C GLN A 132 3.18 -14.03 -3.15
N MET A 133 1.94 -14.45 -3.41
CA MET A 133 1.64 -15.48 -4.42
C MET A 133 1.72 -14.93 -5.85
N LEU A 134 1.65 -13.60 -6.01
CA LEU A 134 1.70 -12.92 -7.30
C LEU A 134 3.11 -12.51 -7.74
N GLY A 135 4.09 -12.60 -6.83
CA GLY A 135 5.49 -12.25 -7.11
C GLY A 135 6.34 -12.20 -5.84
N ASP A 136 7.61 -11.87 -6.00
CA ASP A 136 8.55 -11.70 -4.90
C ASP A 136 8.58 -10.22 -4.49
N PHE A 137 8.05 -9.91 -3.30
CA PHE A 137 7.99 -8.55 -2.76
C PHE A 137 8.76 -8.45 -1.45
N ASP A 138 9.32 -7.28 -1.15
CA ASP A 138 10.07 -7.02 0.08
C ASP A 138 11.24 -7.98 0.32
N THR A 139 12.03 -8.25 -0.71
CA THR A 139 13.20 -9.12 -0.60
C THR A 139 14.39 -8.44 0.09
N LYS A 140 14.40 -7.10 0.11
CA LYS A 140 15.41 -6.25 0.77
C LYS A 140 14.81 -5.31 1.83
N THR A 141 13.51 -5.08 1.75
CA THR A 141 12.77 -4.21 2.67
C THR A 141 11.82 -5.02 3.54
N SER A 142 11.06 -4.34 4.38
CA SER A 142 9.94 -4.90 5.13
C SER A 142 8.77 -3.92 5.12
N SER A 143 7.57 -4.42 5.35
CA SER A 143 6.36 -3.61 5.37
C SER A 143 5.56 -3.85 6.64
N TRP A 144 5.19 -2.75 7.32
CA TRP A 144 4.18 -2.81 8.37
C TRP A 144 2.88 -3.38 7.80
N VAL A 145 2.22 -4.22 8.58
CA VAL A 145 0.88 -4.75 8.29
C VAL A 145 -0.10 -4.34 9.37
N SER A 146 -1.38 -4.37 9.06
CA SER A 146 -2.43 -4.12 10.04
C SER A 146 -2.26 -5.03 11.24
N THR A 147 -2.06 -4.43 12.41
CA THR A 147 -1.76 -5.15 13.65
C THR A 147 -3.04 -5.35 14.44
N PRO A 148 -3.35 -6.57 14.91
CA PRO A 148 -4.47 -6.84 15.80
C PRO A 148 -4.43 -5.96 17.05
N SER A 149 -5.61 -5.54 17.51
CA SER A 149 -5.73 -4.58 18.62
C SER A 149 -5.16 -5.07 19.95
N ASP A 150 -5.21 -6.37 20.20
CA ASP A 150 -4.63 -7.00 21.40
C ASP A 150 -3.11 -6.90 21.42
N ILE A 151 -2.45 -7.14 20.27
CA ILE A 151 -0.99 -6.95 20.13
C ILE A 151 -0.63 -5.46 20.24
N ARG A 152 -1.43 -4.60 19.58
CA ARG A 152 -1.18 -3.16 19.63
C ARG A 152 -1.35 -2.58 21.04
N ALA A 153 -2.31 -3.05 21.80
CA ALA A 153 -2.54 -2.63 23.19
C ALA A 153 -1.35 -2.95 24.12
N LEU A 154 -0.55 -3.97 23.78
CA LEU A 154 0.69 -4.32 24.47
C LEU A 154 1.91 -3.54 23.96
N GLY A 155 1.73 -2.55 23.08
CA GLY A 155 2.78 -1.69 22.54
C GLY A 155 3.48 -2.27 21.30
N GLY A 156 3.06 -3.43 20.79
CA GLY A 156 3.61 -4.10 19.63
C GLY A 156 3.01 -3.63 18.31
N ALA A 157 3.71 -3.94 17.22
CA ALA A 157 3.18 -3.87 15.86
C ALA A 157 3.84 -4.95 14.98
N LEU A 158 3.10 -5.42 13.98
CA LEU A 158 3.53 -6.48 13.08
C LEU A 158 4.08 -5.91 11.77
N PHE A 159 5.09 -6.58 11.24
CA PHE A 159 5.62 -6.32 9.91
C PHE A 159 6.03 -7.62 9.22
N CYS A 160 6.07 -7.59 7.91
CA CYS A 160 6.38 -8.76 7.08
C CYS A 160 7.53 -8.44 6.12
N ASP A 161 8.22 -9.51 5.71
CA ASP A 161 9.17 -9.48 4.61
C ASP A 161 9.25 -10.84 3.90
N ARG A 162 10.05 -10.90 2.84
CA ARG A 162 10.38 -12.15 2.15
C ARG A 162 11.89 -12.37 2.19
N ARG A 163 12.31 -13.47 2.79
CA ARG A 163 13.71 -13.90 2.84
C ARG A 163 13.80 -15.40 2.53
N TYR A 164 14.87 -15.79 1.87
CA TYR A 164 15.11 -17.21 1.57
C TYR A 164 13.95 -17.90 0.85
N GLY A 165 13.21 -17.16 -0.01
CA GLY A 165 12.02 -17.67 -0.69
C GLY A 165 10.79 -17.91 0.20
N LYS A 166 10.82 -17.45 1.47
CA LYS A 166 9.74 -17.60 2.45
C LYS A 166 9.25 -16.24 2.94
N VAL A 167 7.97 -16.18 3.27
CA VAL A 167 7.35 -15.02 3.93
C VAL A 167 7.47 -15.18 5.43
N PHE A 168 7.98 -14.14 6.07
CA PHE A 168 8.09 -14.07 7.52
C PHE A 168 7.22 -12.96 8.07
N VAL A 169 6.65 -13.21 9.23
CA VAL A 169 5.92 -12.22 10.04
C VAL A 169 6.69 -12.01 11.32
N TYR A 170 6.97 -10.76 11.61
CA TYR A 170 7.74 -10.35 12.77
C TYR A 170 6.96 -9.32 13.59
N HIS A 171 7.45 -9.03 14.75
CA HIS A 171 6.95 -7.96 15.61
C HIS A 171 8.08 -7.02 16.05
N ASN A 172 7.68 -5.79 16.37
CA ASN A 172 8.55 -4.85 17.06
C ASN A 172 7.71 -3.90 17.91
N GLY A 173 8.32 -3.12 18.79
CA GLY A 173 7.61 -2.00 19.40
C GLY A 173 7.08 -1.06 18.31
N ALA A 174 5.83 -0.61 18.44
CA ALA A 174 5.18 0.23 17.44
C ALA A 174 5.94 1.54 17.14
N GLN A 175 6.71 2.06 18.11
CA GLN A 175 7.54 3.27 17.96
C GLN A 175 8.83 3.03 17.17
N SER A 176 9.20 1.79 16.85
CA SER A 176 10.41 1.50 16.09
C SER A 176 10.26 1.90 14.62
N TYR A 177 11.34 2.32 13.98
CA TYR A 177 11.39 2.54 12.54
C TYR A 177 12.79 2.25 12.00
N TYR A 178 12.86 1.87 10.73
CA TYR A 178 14.10 1.55 10.04
C TYR A 178 14.03 2.09 8.61
N SER A 179 15.16 2.45 8.05
CA SER A 179 15.24 2.99 6.68
C SER A 179 14.70 2.02 5.61
N ALA A 180 14.75 0.71 5.87
CA ALA A 180 14.24 -0.33 4.99
C ALA A 180 12.80 -0.76 5.33
N ARG A 181 12.14 -0.13 6.30
CA ARG A 181 10.77 -0.48 6.67
C ARG A 181 9.81 0.63 6.30
N GLY A 182 8.80 0.29 5.52
CA GLY A 182 7.67 1.14 5.19
C GLY A 182 6.36 0.38 5.36
N PHE A 183 5.42 0.58 4.44
CA PHE A 183 4.18 -0.17 4.38
C PHE A 183 3.68 -0.27 2.94
N ARG A 184 2.88 -1.30 2.67
CA ARG A 184 2.09 -1.46 1.45
C ARG A 184 0.64 -1.22 1.77
N GLY A 185 -0.07 -0.61 0.83
CA GLY A 185 -1.49 -0.35 0.97
C GLY A 185 -2.32 -1.13 -0.03
N SER A 186 -3.60 -1.28 0.32
CA SER A 186 -4.65 -1.75 -0.57
C SER A 186 -5.76 -0.71 -0.68
N LEU A 187 -6.44 -0.71 -1.81
CA LEU A 187 -7.59 0.13 -2.09
C LEU A 187 -8.68 -0.73 -2.71
N ARG A 188 -9.89 -0.64 -2.16
CA ARG A 188 -11.08 -1.31 -2.70
C ARG A 188 -11.99 -0.29 -3.37
N ILE A 189 -12.44 -0.59 -4.60
CA ILE A 189 -13.32 0.30 -5.39
C ILE A 189 -14.49 -0.47 -6.00
#